data_4f356159b75246b751c00d6e0f8297b6
#
_entry.id   4f356159b75246b751c00d6e0f8297b6
#
_cell.length_a   1.000
_cell.length_b   1.000
_cell.length_c   1.000
_cell.angle_alpha   90.00
_cell.angle_beta   90.00
_cell.angle_gamma   90.00
#
_symmetry.space_group_name_H-M   'P 1'
#
loop_
_entity.id
_entity.type
_entity.pdbx_description
1 polymer ?
#
loop_
_entity_poly.entity_id
_entity_poly.type
_entity_poly.pdbx_seq_one_letter_code
_entity_poly.pdbx_strand_id
1 'polypeptide(L)'
;WKLTGEAADSPIEFKDVRGVEGIKTAEYKVGDLTVKVAVVSGLANAKKFLTQVKNGEVECHFIEIMACPGGCVNGGGQVIQPADVRNFTDIRAERAKALYSLDDANKLRKSHESPDVKEVYENFLEEPGSHIAHEILHTSYKASHLSK
;
A
#
# COMPACT_ATOMS: atom_id res chain seq x y z
N TRP A 1 13.87 -6.59 6.88
CA TRP A 1 14.19 -7.73 7.74
C TRP A 1 14.84 -8.86 6.95
N LYS A 2 14.24 -9.38 5.87
CA LYS A 2 14.82 -10.51 5.11
C LYS A 2 16.20 -10.17 4.48
N LEU A 3 16.41 -8.93 4.06
CA LEU A 3 17.65 -8.49 3.42
C LEU A 3 18.75 -8.08 4.42
N THR A 4 18.38 -7.57 5.59
CA THR A 4 19.32 -6.99 6.55
C THR A 4 19.42 -7.77 7.85
N GLY A 5 18.49 -8.69 8.12
CA GLY A 5 18.33 -9.36 9.41
C GLY A 5 17.74 -8.47 10.52
N GLU A 6 17.55 -7.19 10.25
CA GLU A 6 17.07 -6.20 11.20
C GLU A 6 15.65 -5.74 10.83
N ALA A 7 14.80 -5.53 11.83
CA ALA A 7 13.51 -4.91 11.64
C ALA A 7 13.69 -3.40 11.37
N ALA A 8 12.83 -2.83 10.53
CA ALA A 8 12.79 -1.38 10.40
C ALA A 8 12.24 -0.76 11.69
N ASP A 9 13.10 -0.14 12.47
CA ASP A 9 12.75 0.40 13.80
C ASP A 9 12.12 1.80 13.73
N SER A 10 12.22 2.47 12.60
CA SER A 10 11.63 3.79 12.42
C SER A 10 10.41 3.74 11.49
N PRO A 11 9.31 4.43 11.83
CA PRO A 11 8.17 4.55 10.93
C PRO A 11 8.61 5.25 9.64
N ILE A 12 8.13 4.73 8.50
CA ILE A 12 8.37 5.38 7.21
C ILE A 12 7.48 6.62 7.13
N GLU A 13 8.09 7.78 7.06
CA GLU A 13 7.36 9.03 6.86
C GLU A 13 7.10 9.26 5.37
N PHE A 14 5.84 9.19 4.99
CA PHE A 14 5.38 9.57 3.66
C PHE A 14 5.15 11.08 3.58
N LYS A 15 5.78 11.70 2.59
CA LYS A 15 5.61 13.14 2.31
C LYS A 15 4.70 13.33 1.11
N ASP A 16 3.75 14.25 1.23
CA ASP A 16 2.92 14.64 0.10
C ASP A 16 3.76 15.29 -1.00
N VAL A 17 3.52 14.91 -2.25
CA VAL A 17 4.16 15.56 -3.39
C VAL A 17 3.57 16.95 -3.56
N ARG A 18 4.43 17.96 -3.53
CA ARG A 18 4.03 19.37 -3.55
C ARG A 18 3.15 19.66 -4.78
N GLY A 19 1.94 20.18 -4.52
CA GLY A 19 1.00 20.57 -5.57
C GLY A 19 0.20 19.43 -6.21
N VAL A 20 0.33 18.19 -5.73
CA VAL A 20 -0.46 17.04 -6.24
C VAL A 20 -1.10 16.31 -5.07
N GLU A 21 -2.37 16.58 -4.83
CA GLU A 21 -3.14 15.84 -3.84
C GLU A 21 -3.24 14.35 -4.24
N GLY A 22 -2.98 13.45 -3.29
CA GLY A 22 -3.10 12.02 -3.48
C GLY A 22 -1.85 11.31 -4.02
N ILE A 23 -0.70 12.00 -4.09
CA ILE A 23 0.60 11.37 -4.32
C ILE A 23 1.50 11.62 -3.12
N LYS A 24 1.97 10.54 -2.52
CA LYS A 24 2.91 10.56 -1.40
C LYS A 24 4.15 9.77 -1.75
N THR A 25 5.31 10.29 -1.36
CA THR A 25 6.60 9.62 -1.57
C THR A 25 7.34 9.46 -0.26
N ALA A 26 8.14 8.42 -0.16
CA ALA A 26 9.07 8.21 0.95
C ALA A 26 10.38 7.64 0.43
N GLU A 27 11.45 7.91 1.16
CA GLU A 27 12.74 7.28 0.97
C GLU A 27 13.08 6.47 2.22
N TYR A 28 13.62 5.29 2.00
CA TYR A 28 13.89 4.34 3.04
C TYR A 28 15.22 3.62 2.81
N LYS A 29 16.06 3.54 3.84
CA LYS A 29 17.34 2.84 3.75
C LYS A 29 17.19 1.37 4.13
N VAL A 30 17.73 0.50 3.27
CA VAL A 30 17.82 -0.95 3.50
C VAL A 30 19.28 -1.35 3.32
N GLY A 31 20.04 -1.40 4.38
CA GLY A 31 21.51 -1.50 4.31
C GLY A 31 22.08 -0.28 3.56
N ASP A 32 22.86 -0.52 2.52
CA ASP A 32 23.46 0.54 1.68
C ASP A 32 22.52 1.04 0.58
N LEU A 33 21.39 0.41 0.38
CA LEU A 33 20.42 0.77 -0.66
C LEU A 33 19.40 1.80 -0.15
N THR A 34 19.23 2.90 -0.87
CA THR A 34 18.12 3.82 -0.66
C THR A 34 16.96 3.43 -1.54
N VAL A 35 15.88 2.93 -0.93
CA VAL A 35 14.65 2.54 -1.63
C VAL A 35 13.70 3.73 -1.67
N LYS A 36 13.28 4.11 -2.88
CA LYS A 36 12.30 5.18 -3.11
C LYS A 36 10.94 4.53 -3.39
N VAL A 37 9.95 4.92 -2.63
CA VAL A 37 8.58 4.38 -2.75
C VAL A 37 7.57 5.49 -2.96
N ALA A 38 6.50 5.19 -3.68
CA ALA A 38 5.40 6.11 -3.89
C ALA A 38 4.06 5.42 -3.64
N VAL A 39 3.12 6.17 -3.07
CA VAL A 39 1.71 5.80 -2.94
C VAL A 39 0.88 6.79 -3.73
N VAL A 40 0.13 6.29 -4.69
CA VAL A 40 -0.62 7.10 -5.65
C VAL A 40 -2.10 6.76 -5.57
N SER A 41 -2.91 7.72 -5.14
CA SER A 41 -4.36 7.57 -5.03
C SER A 41 -5.09 8.20 -6.22
N GLY A 42 -5.94 7.40 -6.85
CA GLY A 42 -6.73 7.77 -8.02
C GLY A 42 -6.03 7.55 -9.34
N LEU A 43 -6.76 7.03 -10.33
CA LEU A 43 -6.21 6.64 -11.63
C LEU A 43 -5.70 7.82 -12.47
N ALA A 44 -6.27 9.01 -12.30
CA ALA A 44 -5.76 10.23 -12.96
C ALA A 44 -4.35 10.59 -12.46
N ASN A 45 -4.11 10.49 -11.16
CA ASN A 45 -2.81 10.68 -10.55
C ASN A 45 -1.84 9.57 -10.97
N ALA A 46 -2.31 8.32 -11.02
CA ALA A 46 -1.53 7.19 -11.50
C ALA A 46 -1.01 7.43 -12.92
N LYS A 47 -1.88 7.89 -13.84
CA LYS A 47 -1.47 8.22 -15.21
C LYS A 47 -0.38 9.28 -15.26
N LYS A 48 -0.55 10.37 -14.50
CA LYS A 48 0.44 11.46 -14.43
C LYS A 48 1.77 10.96 -13.88
N PHE A 49 1.74 10.27 -12.75
CA PHE A 49 2.93 9.79 -12.07
C PHE A 49 3.71 8.76 -12.91
N LEU A 50 3.01 7.78 -13.48
CA LEU A 50 3.63 6.78 -14.36
C LEU A 50 4.21 7.40 -15.64
N THR A 51 3.62 8.49 -16.15
CA THR A 51 4.20 9.24 -17.27
C THR A 51 5.52 9.88 -16.87
N GLN A 52 5.62 10.48 -15.70
CA GLN A 52 6.86 11.06 -15.20
C GLN A 52 7.95 9.99 -14.99
N VAL A 53 7.58 8.83 -14.43
CA VAL A 53 8.50 7.68 -14.29
C VAL A 53 8.98 7.20 -15.67
N LYS A 54 8.08 7.07 -16.64
CA LYS A 54 8.42 6.66 -18.01
C LYS A 54 9.35 7.65 -18.71
N ASN A 55 9.19 8.94 -18.44
CA ASN A 55 10.05 10.01 -19.00
C ASN A 55 11.40 10.14 -18.26
N GLY A 56 11.62 9.37 -17.18
CA GLY A 56 12.82 9.48 -16.37
C GLY A 56 12.87 10.72 -15.45
N GLU A 57 11.73 11.40 -15.28
CA GLU A 57 11.62 12.59 -14.41
C GLU A 57 11.56 12.20 -12.92
N VAL A 58 11.06 10.99 -12.63
CA VAL A 58 10.92 10.44 -11.28
C VAL A 58 11.45 9.01 -11.27
N GLU A 59 12.27 8.69 -10.27
CA GLU A 59 12.79 7.36 -10.02
C GLU A 59 12.10 6.76 -8.80
N CYS A 60 11.48 5.60 -8.95
CA CYS A 60 10.88 4.83 -7.86
C CYS A 60 11.19 3.35 -8.02
N HIS A 61 11.44 2.68 -6.88
CA HIS A 61 11.66 1.25 -6.81
C HIS A 61 10.37 0.48 -6.59
N PHE A 62 9.40 1.13 -5.91
CA PHE A 62 8.09 0.56 -5.65
C PHE A 62 7.02 1.63 -5.74
N ILE A 63 5.91 1.32 -6.42
CA ILE A 63 4.78 2.23 -6.60
C ILE A 63 3.51 1.47 -6.25
N GLU A 64 2.81 1.92 -5.21
CA GLU A 64 1.48 1.46 -4.87
C GLU A 64 0.43 2.35 -5.53
N ILE A 65 -0.47 1.76 -6.30
CA ILE A 65 -1.57 2.50 -6.95
C ILE A 65 -2.89 2.07 -6.35
N MET A 66 -3.57 3.02 -5.72
CA MET A 66 -4.92 2.85 -5.17
C MET A 66 -5.95 3.54 -6.07
N ALA A 67 -6.96 2.80 -6.54
CA ALA A 67 -8.00 3.36 -7.39
C ALA A 67 -8.88 4.39 -6.66
N CYS A 68 -9.16 4.15 -5.38
CA CYS A 68 -10.01 5.00 -4.56
C CYS A 68 -9.21 6.12 -3.88
N PRO A 69 -9.58 7.39 -4.02
CA PRO A 69 -8.99 8.48 -3.24
C PRO A 69 -9.15 8.22 -1.74
N GLY A 70 -8.04 8.29 -0.99
CA GLY A 70 -8.00 7.97 0.44
C GLY A 70 -7.93 6.46 0.76
N GLY A 71 -7.74 5.61 -0.26
CA GLY A 71 -7.60 4.17 -0.09
C GLY A 71 -8.92 3.45 0.19
N CYS A 72 -8.85 2.27 0.82
CA CYS A 72 -9.99 1.38 1.03
C CYS A 72 -11.10 1.97 1.91
N VAL A 73 -10.81 2.95 2.75
CA VAL A 73 -11.81 3.63 3.58
C VAL A 73 -12.85 4.41 2.78
N ASN A 74 -12.57 4.68 1.51
CA ASN A 74 -13.49 5.37 0.59
C ASN A 74 -13.93 4.50 -0.60
N GLY A 75 -13.66 3.20 -0.56
CA GLY A 75 -14.00 2.25 -1.62
C GLY A 75 -15.46 1.80 -1.62
N GLY A 76 -15.84 1.07 -2.66
CA GLY A 76 -17.12 0.40 -2.73
C GLY A 76 -17.28 -0.64 -1.61
N GLY A 77 -18.51 -0.85 -1.15
CA GLY A 77 -18.79 -1.73 -0.02
C GLY A 77 -18.75 -1.03 1.35
N GLN A 78 -18.27 0.19 1.42
CA GLN A 78 -18.40 1.02 2.63
C GLN A 78 -19.85 1.45 2.85
N VAL A 79 -20.26 1.53 4.11
CA VAL A 79 -21.62 1.97 4.49
C VAL A 79 -21.91 3.36 3.93
N ILE A 80 -23.01 3.48 3.21
CA ILE A 80 -23.47 4.76 2.65
C ILE A 80 -24.00 5.62 3.81
N GLN A 81 -23.46 6.81 3.94
CA GLN A 81 -23.91 7.78 4.93
C GLN A 81 -24.97 8.72 4.32
N PRO A 82 -25.96 9.15 5.12
CA PRO A 82 -26.94 10.14 4.71
C PRO A 82 -26.31 11.47 4.27
N ALA A 83 -27.02 12.27 3.49
CA ALA A 83 -26.50 13.51 2.93
C ALA A 83 -26.17 14.55 4.02
N ASP A 84 -26.95 14.62 5.07
CA ASP A 84 -26.73 15.47 6.23
C ASP A 84 -25.41 15.15 6.95
N VAL A 85 -25.04 13.88 7.05
CA VAL A 85 -23.75 13.48 7.61
C VAL A 85 -22.61 13.79 6.63
N ARG A 86 -22.75 13.40 5.34
CA ARG A 86 -21.69 13.58 4.35
C ARG A 86 -21.32 15.03 4.07
N ASN A 87 -22.29 15.94 4.17
CA ASN A 87 -22.08 17.35 3.87
C ASN A 87 -21.32 18.10 4.98
N PHE A 88 -21.28 17.55 6.20
CA PHE A 88 -20.73 18.22 7.37
C PHE A 88 -19.59 17.43 8.06
N THR A 89 -19.31 16.21 7.59
CA THR A 89 -18.30 15.33 8.20
C THR A 89 -17.37 14.78 7.15
N ASP A 90 -16.06 14.85 7.38
CA ASP A 90 -15.09 14.12 6.58
C ASP A 90 -15.12 12.63 6.94
N ILE A 91 -15.97 11.90 6.22
CA ILE A 91 -16.18 10.46 6.42
C ILE A 91 -14.90 9.65 6.22
N ARG A 92 -14.00 10.08 5.32
CA ARG A 92 -12.72 9.39 5.09
C ARG A 92 -11.83 9.51 6.31
N ALA A 93 -11.72 10.71 6.87
CA ALA A 93 -10.93 10.96 8.07
C ALA A 93 -11.46 10.15 9.26
N GLU A 94 -12.76 10.11 9.48
CA GLU A 94 -13.35 9.35 10.57
C GLU A 94 -13.15 7.83 10.43
N ARG A 95 -13.30 7.29 9.22
CA ARG A 95 -13.03 5.89 8.95
C ARG A 95 -11.55 5.53 9.12
N ALA A 96 -10.65 6.38 8.62
CA ALA A 96 -9.22 6.22 8.79
C ALA A 96 -8.82 6.24 10.26
N LYS A 97 -9.37 7.19 11.03
CA LYS A 97 -9.15 7.28 12.49
C LYS A 97 -9.55 5.99 13.21
N ALA A 98 -10.69 5.40 12.85
CA ALA A 98 -11.12 4.13 13.44
C ALA A 98 -10.12 3.00 13.15
N LEU A 99 -9.63 2.88 11.91
CA LEU A 99 -8.63 1.87 11.54
C LEU A 99 -7.29 2.09 12.26
N TYR A 100 -6.81 3.32 12.31
CA TYR A 100 -5.58 3.63 13.05
C TYR A 100 -5.69 3.34 14.54
N SER A 101 -6.86 3.65 15.15
CA SER A 101 -7.09 3.32 16.55
C SER A 101 -7.08 1.81 16.83
N LEU A 102 -7.62 1.01 15.90
CA LEU A 102 -7.57 -0.44 15.99
C LEU A 102 -6.15 -0.97 15.82
N ASP A 103 -5.38 -0.41 14.88
CA ASP A 103 -3.98 -0.79 14.67
C ASP A 103 -3.13 -0.47 15.90
N ASP A 104 -3.29 0.71 16.48
CA ASP A 104 -2.56 1.13 17.69
C ASP A 104 -2.91 0.28 18.92
N ALA A 105 -4.15 -0.21 18.99
CA ALA A 105 -4.59 -1.10 20.07
C ALA A 105 -4.07 -2.54 19.95
N ASN A 106 -3.60 -2.95 18.75
CA ASN A 106 -3.09 -4.28 18.53
C ASN A 106 -1.68 -4.46 19.09
N LYS A 107 -1.46 -5.58 19.76
CA LYS A 107 -0.12 -5.97 20.27
C LYS A 107 0.81 -6.42 19.15
N LEU A 108 0.26 -7.10 18.13
CA LEU A 108 1.00 -7.56 16.96
C LEU A 108 0.67 -6.64 15.78
N ARG A 109 1.60 -5.80 15.40
CA ARG A 109 1.43 -4.81 14.31
C ARG A 109 2.19 -5.17 13.04
N LYS A 110 3.13 -6.11 13.14
CA LYS A 110 3.94 -6.56 12.02
C LYS A 110 3.56 -7.99 11.64
N SER A 111 3.20 -8.20 10.38
CA SER A 111 2.73 -9.51 9.90
C SER A 111 3.75 -10.63 10.09
N HIS A 112 5.04 -10.35 9.93
CA HIS A 112 6.11 -11.33 10.12
C HIS A 112 6.36 -11.73 11.58
N GLU A 113 5.76 -11.02 12.53
CA GLU A 113 5.79 -11.36 13.95
C GLU A 113 4.60 -12.23 14.36
N SER A 114 3.54 -12.29 13.53
CA SER A 114 2.35 -13.09 13.78
C SER A 114 2.67 -14.59 13.77
N PRO A 115 2.28 -15.32 14.82
CA PRO A 115 2.42 -16.79 14.87
C PRO A 115 1.71 -17.46 13.70
N ASP A 116 0.48 -17.03 13.37
CA ASP A 116 -0.33 -17.61 12.31
C ASP A 116 0.34 -17.46 10.93
N VAL A 117 0.96 -16.29 10.67
CA VAL A 117 1.72 -16.07 9.42
C VAL A 117 2.95 -16.96 9.37
N LYS A 118 3.66 -17.12 10.48
CA LYS A 118 4.82 -18.03 10.55
C LYS A 118 4.41 -19.47 10.31
N GLU A 119 3.33 -19.92 10.92
CA GLU A 119 2.79 -21.27 10.74
C GLU A 119 2.43 -21.55 9.27
N VAL A 120 1.82 -20.59 8.57
CA VAL A 120 1.50 -20.73 7.15
C VAL A 120 2.78 -20.87 6.29
N TYR A 121 3.80 -20.09 6.58
CA TYR A 121 5.07 -20.22 5.86
C TYR A 121 5.77 -21.54 6.19
N GLU A 122 5.88 -21.92 7.45
CA GLU A 122 6.56 -23.14 7.88
C GLU A 122 5.90 -24.42 7.34
N ASN A 123 4.55 -24.45 7.29
CA ASN A 123 3.80 -25.65 6.93
C ASN A 123 3.35 -25.70 5.46
N PHE A 124 3.33 -24.57 4.74
CA PHE A 124 2.73 -24.51 3.41
C PHE A 124 3.53 -23.70 2.38
N LEU A 125 4.00 -22.51 2.72
CA LEU A 125 4.68 -21.63 1.78
C LEU A 125 6.22 -21.74 1.83
N GLU A 126 6.76 -22.61 2.71
CA GLU A 126 8.18 -22.80 2.97
C GLU A 126 8.82 -21.54 3.59
N GLU A 127 9.22 -20.58 2.77
CA GLU A 127 9.78 -19.30 3.22
C GLU A 127 9.30 -18.14 2.34
N PRO A 128 9.37 -16.88 2.84
CA PRO A 128 9.07 -15.72 2.05
C PRO A 128 9.96 -15.61 0.80
N GLY A 129 9.34 -15.60 -0.39
CA GLY A 129 10.03 -15.60 -1.68
C GLY A 129 10.41 -16.98 -2.19
N SER A 130 9.92 -18.08 -1.60
CA SER A 130 10.03 -19.42 -2.16
C SER A 130 9.27 -19.55 -3.50
N HIS A 131 9.54 -20.61 -4.24
CA HIS A 131 8.84 -20.86 -5.51
C HIS A 131 7.33 -21.00 -5.31
N ILE A 132 6.90 -21.74 -4.28
CA ILE A 132 5.48 -21.94 -3.97
C ILE A 132 4.82 -20.63 -3.51
N ALA A 133 5.51 -19.81 -2.73
CA ALA A 133 4.99 -18.50 -2.33
C ALA A 133 4.80 -17.58 -3.55
N HIS A 134 5.72 -17.57 -4.52
CA HIS A 134 5.57 -16.83 -5.76
C HIS A 134 4.40 -17.33 -6.61
N GLU A 135 4.24 -18.65 -6.76
CA GLU A 135 3.15 -19.23 -7.54
C GLU A 135 1.77 -18.92 -6.98
N ILE A 136 1.62 -18.98 -5.65
CA ILE A 136 0.31 -18.85 -4.99
C ILE A 136 -0.03 -17.39 -4.65
N LEU A 137 0.94 -16.60 -4.20
CA LEU A 137 0.68 -15.24 -3.71
C LEU A 137 0.78 -14.16 -4.81
N HIS A 138 1.31 -14.48 -5.97
CA HIS A 138 1.44 -13.53 -7.06
C HIS A 138 0.42 -13.78 -8.15
N THR A 139 -0.14 -12.68 -8.67
CA THR A 139 -1.11 -12.72 -9.78
C THR A 139 -0.46 -12.22 -11.05
N SER A 140 -0.64 -12.96 -12.14
CA SER A 140 -0.27 -12.52 -13.48
C SER A 140 -1.49 -12.04 -14.26
N TYR A 141 -1.35 -10.92 -14.96
CA TYR A 141 -2.42 -10.36 -15.79
C TYR A 141 -2.17 -10.67 -17.25
N LYS A 142 -3.20 -11.19 -17.92
CA LYS A 142 -3.23 -11.37 -19.38
C LYS A 142 -4.17 -10.34 -19.97
N ALA A 143 -3.84 -9.80 -21.14
CA ALA A 143 -4.76 -8.94 -21.87
C ALA A 143 -6.06 -9.71 -22.15
N SER A 144 -7.19 -9.22 -21.65
CA SER A 144 -8.49 -9.75 -22.02
C SER A 144 -8.85 -9.21 -23.42
N HIS A 145 -9.00 -10.10 -24.39
CA HIS A 145 -9.67 -9.73 -25.63
C HIS A 145 -11.15 -9.58 -25.32
N LEU A 146 -11.59 -8.33 -25.07
CA LEU A 146 -13.01 -8.05 -25.10
C LEU A 146 -13.47 -8.41 -26.52
N SER A 147 -14.25 -9.49 -26.63
CA SER A 147 -14.98 -9.80 -27.87
C SER A 147 -15.81 -8.57 -28.26
N LYS A 148 -15.56 -8.05 -29.46
CA LYS A 148 -16.35 -6.97 -30.04
C LYS A 148 -17.82 -7.37 -30.20
#